data_167b6d14ce60c60df41107764c068ac4
#
_entry.id   167b6d14ce60c60df41107764c068ac4
#
_cell.length_a   1.000
_cell.length_b   1.000
_cell.length_c   1.000
_cell.angle_alpha   90.00
_cell.angle_beta   90.00
_cell.angle_gamma   90.00
#
_symmetry.space_group_name_H-M   'P 1'
#
loop_
_entity.id
_entity.type
_entity.pdbx_description
1 polymer ?
#
loop_
_entity_poly.entity_id
_entity_poly.type
_entity_poly.pdbx_seq_one_letter_code
_entity_poly.pdbx_strand_id
1 'polypeptide(L)'
;MSVFLRGVLLFLSLLGTGGHSLASADFPWQKIDEGLEYKSVRVDGLPYQTLMKLTILRIGWEQFQVRILDSRDHGVGRMEIKALTRKAQALAGINGGFFLPGYRPLGLLIVDGKEANPLRKADWGIFLVQDNLPRIIHTTEYQNGRNISQALQVGPRLVVNGRELQMKKQIARRTALGLTLKNQVILLTTEDTDVYAQDLAHIFHLPEARGGLECRDAMALDGGPSTQMYAEYKDLKIDIPGGWGVPNGVGVFKRR
;
A
#
# COMPACT_ATOMS: atom_id res chain seq x y z
N MET A 1 44.20 -27.40 58.05
CA MET A 1 43.33 -26.22 57.93
C MET A 1 43.19 -25.96 56.46
N SER A 2 42.06 -26.37 55.84
CA SER A 2 41.79 -26.25 54.42
C SER A 2 40.61 -25.33 54.26
N VAL A 3 40.80 -24.19 53.54
CA VAL A 3 39.77 -23.17 53.29
C VAL A 3 39.16 -23.48 51.94
N PHE A 4 37.88 -23.86 51.92
CA PHE A 4 37.06 -24.03 50.71
C PHE A 4 36.55 -22.65 50.25
N LEU A 5 37.00 -22.23 49.07
CA LEU A 5 36.47 -21.05 48.35
C LEU A 5 35.29 -21.49 47.51
N ARG A 6 34.05 -21.06 47.87
CA ARG A 6 32.85 -21.26 47.10
C ARG A 6 32.73 -20.17 46.01
N GLY A 7 32.94 -20.57 44.76
CA GLY A 7 32.66 -19.73 43.60
C GLY A 7 31.14 -19.65 43.35
N VAL A 8 30.63 -18.42 43.39
CA VAL A 8 29.21 -18.11 42.95
C VAL A 8 29.24 -17.90 41.45
N LEU A 9 28.64 -18.84 40.71
CA LEU A 9 28.35 -18.64 39.28
C LEU A 9 27.11 -17.74 39.16
N LEU A 10 27.30 -16.51 38.68
CA LEU A 10 26.21 -15.64 38.23
C LEU A 10 25.76 -16.11 36.86
N PHE A 11 24.58 -16.72 36.78
CA PHE A 11 23.87 -16.92 35.52
C PHE A 11 23.27 -15.55 35.07
N LEU A 12 23.90 -14.90 34.08
CA LEU A 12 23.27 -13.82 33.34
C LEU A 12 22.26 -14.44 32.36
N SER A 13 20.99 -14.40 32.69
CA SER A 13 19.91 -14.67 31.75
C SER A 13 19.82 -13.52 30.73
N LEU A 14 20.37 -13.70 29.54
CA LEU A 14 20.05 -12.88 28.38
C LEU A 14 18.56 -13.12 28.05
N LEU A 15 17.70 -12.20 28.46
CA LEU A 15 16.37 -12.06 27.90
C LEU A 15 16.51 -11.55 26.46
N GLY A 16 16.63 -12.50 25.54
CA GLY A 16 16.53 -12.24 24.12
C GLY A 16 15.09 -11.76 23.83
N THR A 17 14.94 -10.49 23.52
CA THR A 17 13.72 -9.98 22.86
C THR A 17 13.61 -10.68 21.53
N GLY A 18 12.82 -11.75 21.48
CA GLY A 18 12.53 -12.51 20.25
C GLY A 18 11.75 -11.63 19.27
N GLY A 19 12.46 -10.81 18.52
CA GLY A 19 11.90 -10.11 17.38
C GLY A 19 11.56 -11.13 16.31
N HIS A 20 10.28 -11.35 16.06
CA HIS A 20 9.82 -12.18 14.95
C HIS A 20 10.30 -11.51 13.65
N SER A 21 11.30 -12.11 13.01
CA SER A 21 11.65 -11.80 11.64
C SER A 21 10.68 -12.56 10.75
N LEU A 22 10.07 -11.91 9.78
CA LEU A 22 9.35 -12.63 8.74
C LEU A 22 10.36 -13.55 8.07
N ALA A 23 10.05 -14.84 7.97
CA ALA A 23 10.84 -15.78 7.19
C ALA A 23 10.66 -15.45 5.70
N SER A 24 11.19 -14.31 5.29
CA SER A 24 11.34 -13.92 3.91
C SER A 24 12.62 -14.58 3.44
N ALA A 25 12.52 -15.65 2.68
CA ALA A 25 13.60 -16.02 1.80
C ALA A 25 14.06 -14.75 1.08
N ASP A 26 15.37 -14.53 0.95
CA ASP A 26 15.95 -13.35 0.28
C ASP A 26 15.40 -13.17 -1.14
N PHE A 27 14.27 -12.47 -1.25
CA PHE A 27 13.76 -11.99 -2.53
C PHE A 27 14.11 -10.51 -2.64
N PRO A 28 15.26 -10.20 -3.29
CA PRO A 28 15.67 -8.81 -3.47
C PRO A 28 14.66 -8.05 -4.32
N TRP A 29 14.63 -6.74 -4.18
CA TRP A 29 13.94 -5.87 -5.09
C TRP A 29 14.52 -6.00 -6.49
N GLN A 30 13.68 -6.24 -7.49
CA GLN A 30 14.06 -6.21 -8.90
C GLN A 30 13.98 -4.77 -9.39
N LYS A 31 15.12 -4.18 -9.75
CA LYS A 31 15.16 -2.86 -10.38
C LYS A 31 14.64 -2.96 -11.81
N ILE A 32 13.56 -2.21 -12.11
CA ILE A 32 12.95 -2.13 -13.44
C ILE A 32 13.45 -0.89 -14.18
N ASP A 33 13.54 0.23 -13.46
CA ASP A 33 14.10 1.49 -13.94
C ASP A 33 14.70 2.26 -12.77
N GLU A 34 15.37 3.38 -13.05
CA GLU A 34 15.76 4.32 -11.98
C GLU A 34 14.49 4.80 -11.27
N GLY A 35 14.39 4.53 -9.97
CA GLY A 35 13.21 4.87 -9.17
C GLY A 35 11.98 3.97 -9.37
N LEU A 36 12.07 2.85 -10.05
CA LEU A 36 10.99 1.85 -10.12
C LEU A 36 11.52 0.46 -9.83
N GLU A 37 11.00 -0.16 -8.78
CA GLU A 37 11.38 -1.48 -8.33
C GLU A 37 10.13 -2.35 -8.11
N TYR A 38 10.31 -3.63 -8.31
CA TYR A 38 9.28 -4.66 -8.21
C TYR A 38 9.70 -5.77 -7.26
N LYS A 39 8.73 -6.32 -6.54
CA LYS A 39 8.91 -7.51 -5.72
C LYS A 39 7.64 -8.36 -5.75
N SER A 40 7.78 -9.67 -6.03
CA SER A 40 6.74 -10.67 -5.75
C SER A 40 7.30 -11.61 -4.69
N VAL A 41 6.59 -11.75 -3.58
CA VAL A 41 7.08 -12.49 -2.42
C VAL A 41 5.96 -13.30 -1.77
N ARG A 42 6.32 -14.49 -1.29
CA ARG A 42 5.51 -15.25 -0.34
C ARG A 42 5.98 -14.93 1.07
N VAL A 43 5.04 -14.58 1.93
CA VAL A 43 5.29 -14.23 3.33
C VAL A 43 4.53 -15.20 4.21
N ASP A 44 5.21 -15.76 5.19
CA ASP A 44 4.65 -16.62 6.24
C ASP A 44 5.06 -16.12 7.64
N GLY A 45 4.65 -16.81 8.68
CA GLY A 45 5.02 -16.44 10.05
C GLY A 45 4.38 -15.16 10.58
N LEU A 46 3.35 -14.64 9.91
CA LEU A 46 2.57 -13.49 10.37
C LEU A 46 1.62 -13.88 11.50
N PRO A 47 1.22 -12.93 12.38
CA PRO A 47 0.40 -13.21 13.55
C PRO A 47 -0.94 -13.90 13.26
N TYR A 48 -1.55 -13.65 12.09
CA TYR A 48 -2.89 -14.15 11.76
C TYR A 48 -2.95 -14.97 10.47
N GLN A 49 -1.90 -14.90 9.65
CA GLN A 49 -1.84 -15.57 8.34
C GLN A 49 -0.54 -16.35 8.23
N THR A 50 -0.61 -17.62 7.86
CA THR A 50 0.58 -18.47 7.70
C THR A 50 1.28 -18.29 6.35
N LEU A 51 0.53 -17.93 5.31
CA LEU A 51 1.07 -17.76 3.97
C LEU A 51 0.26 -16.71 3.20
N MET A 52 0.94 -15.72 2.62
CA MET A 52 0.35 -14.81 1.64
C MET A 52 1.30 -14.57 0.47
N LYS A 53 0.76 -14.37 -0.71
CA LYS A 53 1.50 -13.95 -1.90
C LYS A 53 1.23 -12.47 -2.15
N LEU A 54 2.30 -11.68 -2.23
CA LEU A 54 2.26 -10.24 -2.41
C LEU A 54 2.95 -9.83 -3.69
N THR A 55 2.34 -8.90 -4.41
CA THR A 55 2.95 -8.18 -5.52
C THR A 55 3.08 -6.71 -5.14
N ILE A 56 4.29 -6.19 -5.23
CA ILE A 56 4.66 -4.89 -4.66
C ILE A 56 5.46 -4.09 -5.69
N LEU A 57 5.08 -2.83 -5.89
CA LEU A 57 5.85 -1.83 -6.61
C LEU A 57 6.35 -0.77 -5.62
N ARG A 58 7.62 -0.39 -5.76
CA ARG A 58 8.25 0.73 -5.06
C ARG A 58 8.60 1.81 -6.06
N ILE A 59 8.03 2.99 -5.86
CA ILE A 59 8.04 4.09 -6.83
C ILE A 59 8.75 5.29 -6.22
N GLY A 60 9.91 5.65 -6.77
CA GLY A 60 10.68 6.84 -6.42
C GLY A 60 10.01 8.10 -6.95
N TRP A 61 9.76 9.05 -6.07
CA TRP A 61 8.99 10.26 -6.39
C TRP A 61 9.73 11.26 -7.28
N GLU A 62 11.03 11.14 -7.42
CA GLU A 62 11.83 12.01 -8.31
C GLU A 62 11.65 11.66 -9.80
N GLN A 63 11.59 10.36 -10.13
CA GLN A 63 11.53 9.87 -11.51
C GLN A 63 10.11 9.56 -11.96
N PHE A 64 9.22 9.26 -11.01
CA PHE A 64 7.84 8.87 -11.28
C PHE A 64 6.87 9.72 -10.48
N GLN A 65 5.63 9.72 -10.92
CA GLN A 65 4.48 10.29 -10.21
C GLN A 65 3.34 9.30 -10.16
N VAL A 66 2.53 9.44 -9.14
CA VAL A 66 1.29 8.68 -8.97
C VAL A 66 0.12 9.62 -9.19
N ARG A 67 -0.84 9.21 -10.03
CA ARG A 67 -2.07 9.97 -10.32
C ARG A 67 -3.29 9.11 -10.09
N ILE A 68 -4.39 9.75 -9.73
CA ILE A 68 -5.68 9.09 -9.63
C ILE A 68 -6.25 8.91 -11.04
N LEU A 69 -6.77 7.71 -11.31
CA LEU A 69 -7.45 7.35 -12.55
C LEU A 69 -8.95 7.30 -12.27
N ASP A 70 -9.75 7.92 -13.14
CA ASP A 70 -11.21 7.87 -13.08
C ASP A 70 -11.75 7.25 -14.36
N SER A 71 -12.55 6.19 -14.24
CA SER A 71 -13.15 5.52 -15.40
C SER A 71 -14.11 6.43 -16.18
N ARG A 72 -14.69 7.45 -15.51
CA ARG A 72 -15.59 8.44 -16.12
C ARG A 72 -14.89 9.32 -17.15
N ASP A 73 -13.56 9.55 -17.02
CA ASP A 73 -12.77 10.27 -18.02
C ASP A 73 -12.70 9.52 -19.36
N HIS A 74 -13.10 8.25 -19.35
CA HIS A 74 -13.18 7.39 -20.53
C HIS A 74 -14.64 7.03 -20.92
N GLY A 75 -15.60 7.78 -20.40
CA GLY A 75 -17.03 7.65 -20.76
C GLY A 75 -17.76 6.47 -20.14
N VAL A 76 -17.18 5.81 -19.10
CA VAL A 76 -17.81 4.65 -18.45
C VAL A 76 -17.78 4.78 -16.93
N GLY A 77 -18.77 4.17 -16.25
CA GLY A 77 -18.85 4.24 -14.79
C GLY A 77 -17.86 3.31 -14.08
N ARG A 78 -17.34 2.30 -14.75
CA ARG A 78 -16.36 1.32 -14.22
C ARG A 78 -15.51 0.72 -15.32
N MET A 79 -14.32 0.26 -14.96
CA MET A 79 -13.38 -0.41 -15.86
C MET A 79 -12.47 -1.35 -15.07
N GLU A 80 -12.03 -2.44 -15.66
CA GLU A 80 -10.93 -3.23 -15.10
C GLU A 80 -9.64 -2.39 -15.07
N ILE A 81 -8.81 -2.56 -14.06
CA ILE A 81 -7.58 -1.79 -13.90
C ILE A 81 -6.64 -1.94 -15.10
N LYS A 82 -6.56 -3.12 -15.70
CA LYS A 82 -5.81 -3.33 -16.95
C LYS A 82 -6.25 -2.38 -18.06
N ALA A 83 -7.54 -2.30 -18.32
CA ALA A 83 -8.09 -1.43 -19.34
C ALA A 83 -7.94 0.06 -18.97
N LEU A 84 -8.18 0.42 -17.71
CA LEU A 84 -8.07 1.78 -17.21
C LEU A 84 -6.61 2.28 -17.29
N THR A 85 -5.64 1.46 -16.87
CA THR A 85 -4.20 1.75 -16.94
C THR A 85 -3.76 2.00 -18.38
N ARG A 86 -4.17 1.12 -19.31
CA ARG A 86 -3.83 1.28 -20.73
C ARG A 86 -4.45 2.53 -21.35
N LYS A 87 -5.73 2.79 -21.08
CA LYS A 87 -6.42 3.99 -21.61
C LYS A 87 -5.81 5.29 -21.07
N ALA A 88 -5.42 5.31 -19.80
CA ALA A 88 -4.74 6.43 -19.17
C ALA A 88 -3.27 6.55 -19.59
N GLN A 89 -2.72 5.60 -20.35
CA GLN A 89 -1.30 5.52 -20.70
C GLN A 89 -0.37 5.48 -19.46
N ALA A 90 -0.85 4.89 -18.36
CA ALA A 90 -0.06 4.64 -17.19
C ALA A 90 0.81 3.39 -17.37
N LEU A 91 1.98 3.36 -16.73
CA LEU A 91 2.94 2.24 -16.77
C LEU A 91 2.48 1.08 -15.89
N ALA A 92 1.81 1.42 -14.81
CA ALA A 92 1.20 0.48 -13.87
C ALA A 92 -0.05 1.11 -13.24
N GLY A 93 -0.94 0.28 -12.70
CA GLY A 93 -2.12 0.73 -11.99
C GLY A 93 -2.64 -0.31 -10.99
N ILE A 94 -3.28 0.17 -9.93
CA ILE A 94 -4.04 -0.62 -8.97
C ILE A 94 -5.44 -0.03 -8.80
N ASN A 95 -6.39 -0.82 -8.28
CA ASN A 95 -7.71 -0.29 -7.92
C ASN A 95 -7.62 0.77 -6.82
N GLY A 96 -8.63 1.62 -6.75
CA GLY A 96 -8.68 2.77 -5.84
C GLY A 96 -9.60 2.59 -4.64
N GLY A 97 -10.50 3.55 -4.46
CA GLY A 97 -11.36 3.66 -3.28
C GLY A 97 -12.71 2.96 -3.40
N PHE A 98 -13.42 2.95 -2.28
CA PHE A 98 -14.78 2.42 -2.18
C PHE A 98 -15.75 3.14 -3.09
N PHE A 99 -16.82 2.46 -3.46
CA PHE A 99 -17.87 3.01 -4.31
C PHE A 99 -19.27 2.51 -3.91
N LEU A 100 -20.25 3.26 -4.32
CA LEU A 100 -21.68 2.98 -4.14
C LEU A 100 -22.24 2.13 -5.30
N PRO A 101 -23.43 1.53 -5.17
CA PRO A 101 -24.17 1.04 -6.31
C PRO A 101 -24.26 2.09 -7.41
N GLY A 102 -24.07 1.69 -8.67
CA GLY A 102 -23.90 2.62 -9.80
C GLY A 102 -22.49 3.16 -9.97
N TYR A 103 -21.50 2.58 -9.24
CA TYR A 103 -20.07 2.87 -9.39
C TYR A 103 -19.66 4.31 -9.09
N ARG A 104 -20.43 5.01 -8.28
CA ARG A 104 -20.10 6.36 -7.80
C ARG A 104 -19.06 6.26 -6.66
N PRO A 105 -17.94 6.99 -6.72
CA PRO A 105 -16.96 7.01 -5.62
C PRO A 105 -17.64 7.37 -4.29
N LEU A 106 -17.21 6.72 -3.21
CA LEU A 106 -17.80 6.92 -1.89
C LEU A 106 -17.11 8.04 -1.08
N GLY A 107 -15.81 8.22 -1.25
CA GLY A 107 -14.98 9.22 -0.58
C GLY A 107 -14.48 10.30 -1.52
N LEU A 108 -13.72 11.26 -0.97
CA LEU A 108 -13.09 12.33 -1.74
C LEU A 108 -12.31 11.75 -2.92
N LEU A 109 -12.53 12.34 -4.08
CA LEU A 109 -11.77 12.06 -5.29
C LEU A 109 -11.38 13.38 -5.95
N ILE A 110 -10.08 13.64 -6.08
CA ILE A 110 -9.54 14.77 -6.86
C ILE A 110 -8.65 14.19 -7.97
N VAL A 111 -8.94 14.58 -9.20
CA VAL A 111 -8.19 14.18 -10.40
C VAL A 111 -7.70 15.45 -11.09
N ASP A 112 -6.41 15.59 -11.26
CA ASP A 112 -5.74 16.73 -11.89
C ASP A 112 -6.27 18.10 -11.39
N GLY A 113 -6.40 18.22 -10.06
CA GLY A 113 -6.84 19.44 -9.37
C GLY A 113 -8.36 19.68 -9.39
N LYS A 114 -9.15 18.79 -9.99
CA LYS A 114 -10.62 18.89 -10.02
C LYS A 114 -11.24 17.92 -9.03
N GLU A 115 -12.10 18.42 -8.14
CA GLU A 115 -12.90 17.58 -7.25
C GLU A 115 -13.96 16.84 -8.08
N ALA A 116 -13.78 15.53 -8.19
CA ALA A 116 -14.66 14.63 -8.93
C ALA A 116 -15.68 13.94 -8.01
N ASN A 117 -15.44 13.92 -6.70
CA ASN A 117 -16.35 13.48 -5.65
C ASN A 117 -15.98 14.16 -4.31
N PRO A 118 -16.98 14.62 -3.51
CA PRO A 118 -16.71 15.37 -2.29
C PRO A 118 -16.19 14.49 -1.13
N LEU A 119 -15.63 15.17 -0.13
CA LEU A 119 -15.17 14.56 1.11
C LEU A 119 -16.33 13.86 1.85
N ARG A 120 -16.06 12.64 2.30
CA ARG A 120 -16.94 11.90 3.20
C ARG A 120 -16.45 12.02 4.65
N LYS A 121 -17.35 12.29 5.59
CA LYS A 121 -17.04 12.18 7.02
C LYS A 121 -16.94 10.70 7.40
N ALA A 122 -15.72 10.21 7.55
CA ALA A 122 -15.40 8.82 7.92
C ALA A 122 -14.03 8.78 8.60
N ASP A 123 -13.79 7.77 9.42
CA ASP A 123 -12.47 7.48 10.01
C ASP A 123 -11.57 6.77 8.97
N TRP A 124 -11.19 7.49 7.92
CA TRP A 124 -10.40 7.00 6.79
C TRP A 124 -9.14 7.83 6.57
N GLY A 125 -8.26 7.28 5.74
CA GLY A 125 -7.13 8.00 5.18
C GLY A 125 -7.50 8.74 3.90
N ILE A 126 -6.68 9.72 3.56
CA ILE A 126 -6.66 10.37 2.25
C ILE A 126 -5.23 10.32 1.75
N PHE A 127 -4.99 9.56 0.67
CA PHE A 127 -3.79 9.77 -0.13
C PHE A 127 -4.00 11.02 -0.97
N LEU A 128 -3.04 11.93 -0.95
CA LEU A 128 -3.08 13.14 -1.77
C LEU A 128 -1.71 13.55 -2.28
N VAL A 129 -1.69 14.27 -3.38
CA VAL A 129 -0.52 14.97 -3.89
C VAL A 129 -0.79 16.47 -3.76
N GLN A 130 -0.08 17.09 -2.84
CA GLN A 130 -0.15 18.50 -2.54
C GLN A 130 1.22 19.16 -2.69
N ASP A 131 1.29 20.30 -3.37
CA ASP A 131 2.56 20.97 -3.66
C ASP A 131 3.59 20.03 -4.29
N ASN A 132 3.11 19.14 -5.16
CA ASN A 132 3.91 18.11 -5.84
C ASN A 132 4.56 17.06 -4.90
N LEU A 133 4.07 16.89 -3.66
CA LEU A 133 4.54 15.90 -2.70
C LEU A 133 3.42 14.93 -2.31
N PRO A 134 3.69 13.61 -2.22
CA PRO A 134 2.71 12.63 -1.78
C PRO A 134 2.56 12.65 -0.27
N ARG A 135 1.33 12.56 0.22
CA ARG A 135 0.99 12.52 1.64
C ARG A 135 -0.15 11.53 1.88
N ILE A 136 -0.18 10.94 3.08
CA ILE A 136 -1.34 10.25 3.63
C ILE A 136 -1.72 10.98 4.91
N ILE A 137 -2.95 11.50 4.97
CA ILE A 137 -3.49 12.22 6.11
C ILE A 137 -4.78 11.56 6.60
N HIS A 138 -5.23 11.91 7.79
CA HIS A 138 -6.55 11.53 8.26
C HIS A 138 -7.64 12.43 7.64
N THR A 139 -8.86 11.91 7.49
CA THR A 139 -10.01 12.69 6.99
C THR A 139 -10.21 14.02 7.73
N THR A 140 -9.99 14.07 9.04
CA THR A 140 -10.16 15.29 9.87
C THR A 140 -9.05 16.32 9.66
N GLU A 141 -7.92 15.92 9.09
CA GLU A 141 -6.79 16.81 8.79
C GLU A 141 -6.93 17.47 7.41
N TYR A 142 -7.89 16.97 6.59
CA TYR A 142 -8.10 17.50 5.26
C TYR A 142 -8.65 18.91 5.31
N GLN A 143 -7.96 19.81 4.64
CA GLN A 143 -8.41 21.16 4.38
C GLN A 143 -8.55 21.35 2.88
N ASN A 144 -9.72 21.81 2.44
CA ASN A 144 -9.91 22.15 1.03
C ASN A 144 -8.96 23.29 0.68
N GLY A 145 -7.87 22.98 0.03
CA GLY A 145 -6.74 23.89 -0.19
C GLY A 145 -6.34 23.97 -1.65
N ARG A 146 -5.65 25.08 -1.97
CA ARG A 146 -4.97 25.24 -3.25
C ARG A 146 -3.82 24.23 -3.35
N ASN A 147 -3.48 23.83 -4.58
CA ASN A 147 -2.35 22.97 -4.92
C ASN A 147 -2.51 21.48 -4.61
N ILE A 148 -3.71 20.96 -4.37
CA ILE A 148 -3.98 19.52 -4.36
C ILE A 148 -4.27 19.08 -5.79
N SER A 149 -3.35 18.33 -6.39
CA SER A 149 -3.51 17.82 -7.76
C SER A 149 -4.23 16.47 -7.80
N GLN A 150 -4.05 15.64 -6.78
CA GLN A 150 -4.64 14.31 -6.68
C GLN A 150 -5.12 14.07 -5.26
N ALA A 151 -6.27 13.41 -5.07
CA ALA A 151 -6.69 12.90 -3.77
C ALA A 151 -7.59 11.68 -3.92
N LEU A 152 -7.42 10.72 -3.02
CA LEU A 152 -8.22 9.51 -2.91
C LEU A 152 -8.49 9.21 -1.45
N GLN A 153 -9.73 9.33 -1.02
CA GLN A 153 -10.16 8.98 0.32
C GLN A 153 -10.68 7.55 0.37
N VAL A 154 -10.07 6.74 1.22
CA VAL A 154 -10.46 5.34 1.47
C VAL A 154 -9.77 4.87 2.77
N GLY A 155 -10.03 3.66 3.25
CA GLY A 155 -9.41 3.19 4.46
C GLY A 155 -9.66 1.72 4.76
N PRO A 156 -9.17 1.29 5.92
CA PRO A 156 -8.57 2.06 7.01
C PRO A 156 -7.13 2.49 6.75
N ARG A 157 -6.60 3.41 7.56
CA ARG A 157 -5.15 3.62 7.68
C ARG A 157 -4.54 2.40 8.38
N LEU A 158 -3.38 1.97 7.93
CA LEU A 158 -2.66 0.79 8.42
C LEU A 158 -1.48 1.17 9.32
N VAL A 159 -0.73 2.18 8.88
CA VAL A 159 0.43 2.75 9.59
C VAL A 159 0.28 4.27 9.62
N VAL A 160 0.59 4.87 10.75
CA VAL A 160 0.56 6.33 10.97
C VAL A 160 1.80 6.76 11.72
N ASN A 161 2.60 7.65 11.12
CA ASN A 161 3.87 8.12 11.69
C ASN A 161 4.77 6.96 12.17
N GLY A 162 4.90 5.91 11.35
CA GLY A 162 5.71 4.73 11.62
C GLY A 162 5.12 3.79 12.68
N ARG A 163 3.87 3.97 13.11
CA ARG A 163 3.21 3.11 14.10
C ARG A 163 2.11 2.30 13.44
N GLU A 164 2.16 1.00 13.60
CA GLU A 164 1.11 0.07 13.21
C GLU A 164 -0.18 0.35 13.98
N LEU A 165 -1.32 0.41 13.27
CA LEU A 165 -2.64 0.57 13.88
C LEU A 165 -3.31 -0.79 14.08
N GLN A 166 -4.19 -0.86 15.09
CA GLN A 166 -4.99 -2.06 15.34
C GLN A 166 -6.13 -2.18 14.34
N MET A 167 -6.22 -3.33 13.67
CA MET A 167 -7.22 -3.61 12.65
C MET A 167 -8.31 -4.55 13.17
N LYS A 168 -9.52 -4.35 12.65
CA LYS A 168 -10.59 -5.33 12.84
C LYS A 168 -10.22 -6.67 12.18
N LYS A 169 -10.62 -7.77 12.80
CA LYS A 169 -10.43 -9.12 12.23
C LYS A 169 -11.33 -9.31 11.00
N GLN A 170 -10.84 -8.93 9.86
CA GLN A 170 -11.49 -9.11 8.57
C GLN A 170 -10.50 -9.71 7.59
N ILE A 171 -10.90 -10.79 6.95
CA ILE A 171 -10.12 -11.48 5.93
C ILE A 171 -10.68 -11.17 4.53
N ALA A 172 -9.84 -10.79 3.60
CA ALA A 172 -10.18 -10.54 2.20
C ALA A 172 -8.90 -10.41 1.36
N ARG A 173 -9.01 -10.49 0.05
CA ARG A 173 -7.97 -9.97 -0.85
C ARG A 173 -7.76 -8.48 -0.55
N ARG A 174 -6.51 -8.01 -0.64
CA ARG A 174 -6.17 -6.64 -0.23
C ARG A 174 -5.40 -5.89 -1.29
N THR A 175 -5.70 -4.61 -1.37
CA THR A 175 -4.91 -3.59 -2.06
C THR A 175 -4.55 -2.52 -1.06
N ALA A 176 -3.32 -2.04 -1.10
CA ALA A 176 -2.86 -1.00 -0.18
C ALA A 176 -1.81 -0.08 -0.82
N LEU A 177 -1.68 1.11 -0.24
CA LEU A 177 -0.71 2.13 -0.60
C LEU A 177 0.02 2.59 0.64
N GLY A 178 1.35 2.78 0.53
CA GLY A 178 2.19 3.30 1.60
C GLY A 178 3.16 4.37 1.14
N LEU A 179 3.69 5.13 2.08
CA LEU A 179 4.75 6.11 1.89
C LEU A 179 5.91 5.78 2.82
N THR A 180 7.10 5.59 2.26
CA THR A 180 8.33 5.37 3.03
C THR A 180 8.88 6.69 3.58
N LEU A 181 9.84 6.60 4.52
CA LEU A 181 10.57 7.78 5.00
C LEU A 181 11.34 8.52 3.90
N LYS A 182 11.66 7.83 2.78
CA LYS A 182 12.34 8.40 1.61
C LYS A 182 11.37 8.98 0.57
N ASN A 183 10.09 9.19 0.95
CA ASN A 183 9.02 9.64 0.05
C ASN A 183 8.80 8.74 -1.18
N GLN A 184 9.14 7.46 -1.11
CA GLN A 184 8.76 6.49 -2.12
C GLN A 184 7.31 6.06 -1.89
N VAL A 185 6.57 5.85 -2.97
CA VAL A 185 5.22 5.29 -2.91
C VAL A 185 5.32 3.76 -3.05
N ILE A 186 4.67 3.05 -2.14
CA ILE A 186 4.50 1.60 -2.21
C ILE A 186 3.08 1.32 -2.70
N LEU A 187 2.95 0.53 -3.76
CA LEU A 187 1.68 -0.05 -4.18
C LEU A 187 1.75 -1.56 -3.96
N LEU A 188 0.75 -2.13 -3.28
CA LEU A 188 0.73 -3.55 -2.92
C LEU A 188 -0.64 -4.16 -3.20
N THR A 189 -0.62 -5.39 -3.77
CA THR A 189 -1.80 -6.25 -3.84
C THR A 189 -1.47 -7.66 -3.34
N THR A 190 -2.47 -8.32 -2.74
CA THR A 190 -2.40 -9.76 -2.51
C THR A 190 -2.84 -10.50 -3.76
N GLU A 191 -2.19 -11.63 -4.07
CA GLU A 191 -2.54 -12.50 -5.18
C GLU A 191 -3.30 -13.73 -4.65
N ASP A 192 -4.52 -13.93 -5.11
CA ASP A 192 -5.36 -15.12 -4.88
C ASP A 192 -5.44 -15.61 -3.43
N THR A 193 -5.15 -14.71 -2.48
CA THR A 193 -5.10 -15.01 -1.05
C THR A 193 -5.86 -13.96 -0.27
N ASP A 194 -6.79 -14.40 0.55
CA ASP A 194 -7.44 -13.58 1.55
C ASP A 194 -6.51 -13.40 2.76
N VAL A 195 -6.32 -12.17 3.20
CA VAL A 195 -5.41 -11.84 4.29
C VAL A 195 -6.08 -10.92 5.33
N TYR A 196 -5.60 -11.00 6.55
CA TYR A 196 -6.02 -10.07 7.60
C TYR A 196 -5.41 -8.69 7.37
N ALA A 197 -6.20 -7.64 7.59
CA ALA A 197 -5.71 -6.27 7.50
C ALA A 197 -4.58 -5.98 8.49
N GLN A 198 -4.56 -6.68 9.66
CA GLN A 198 -3.50 -6.56 10.65
C GLN A 198 -2.15 -7.05 10.11
N ASP A 199 -2.13 -8.21 9.42
CA ASP A 199 -0.89 -8.73 8.83
C ASP A 199 -0.34 -7.77 7.76
N LEU A 200 -1.24 -7.14 7.00
CA LEU A 200 -0.84 -6.13 6.02
C LEU A 200 -0.26 -4.88 6.71
N ALA A 201 -0.88 -4.40 7.79
CA ALA A 201 -0.36 -3.28 8.59
C ALA A 201 1.03 -3.61 9.14
N HIS A 202 1.23 -4.84 9.61
CA HIS A 202 2.50 -5.33 10.12
C HIS A 202 3.60 -5.29 9.05
N ILE A 203 3.33 -5.77 7.84
CA ILE A 203 4.28 -5.72 6.71
C ILE A 203 4.66 -4.29 6.34
N PHE A 204 3.70 -3.36 6.30
CA PHE A 204 4.00 -1.95 6.01
C PHE A 204 4.83 -1.28 7.10
N HIS A 205 4.66 -1.70 8.35
CA HIS A 205 5.36 -1.14 9.51
C HIS A 205 6.78 -1.69 9.69
N LEU A 206 6.99 -2.99 9.49
CA LEU A 206 8.28 -3.62 9.76
C LEU A 206 9.42 -2.99 8.93
N PRO A 207 10.63 -2.87 9.51
CA PRO A 207 11.84 -2.49 8.78
C PRO A 207 12.14 -3.42 7.61
N GLU A 208 12.75 -2.92 6.54
CA GLU A 208 13.18 -3.74 5.38
C GLU A 208 14.12 -4.88 5.80
N ALA A 209 15.02 -4.64 6.74
CA ALA A 209 15.94 -5.65 7.29
C ALA A 209 15.23 -6.84 7.96
N ARG A 210 13.93 -6.69 8.26
CA ARG A 210 13.06 -7.73 8.83
C ARG A 210 12.01 -8.23 7.85
N GLY A 211 12.17 -7.94 6.56
CA GLY A 211 11.26 -8.35 5.49
C GLY A 211 10.05 -7.44 5.29
N GLY A 212 9.96 -6.29 5.97
CA GLY A 212 8.90 -5.31 5.83
C GLY A 212 9.13 -4.25 4.76
N LEU A 213 8.30 -3.22 4.76
CA LEU A 213 8.30 -2.13 3.79
C LEU A 213 8.70 -0.78 4.37
N GLU A 214 8.91 -0.70 5.69
CA GLU A 214 9.38 0.47 6.43
C GLU A 214 8.64 1.77 6.07
N CYS A 215 7.32 1.69 6.01
CA CYS A 215 6.50 2.84 5.68
C CYS A 215 6.29 3.76 6.89
N ARG A 216 6.41 5.08 6.67
CA ARG A 216 5.98 6.09 7.61
C ARG A 216 4.46 6.09 7.75
N ASP A 217 3.75 6.04 6.63
CA ASP A 217 2.30 6.03 6.57
C ASP A 217 1.83 5.00 5.55
N ALA A 218 0.71 4.31 5.84
CA ALA A 218 0.09 3.38 4.92
C ALA A 218 -1.42 3.31 5.12
N MET A 219 -2.14 2.98 4.06
CA MET A 219 -3.60 2.82 4.07
C MET A 219 -4.05 1.69 3.15
N ALA A 220 -5.12 1.00 3.55
CA ALA A 220 -5.81 0.06 2.70
C ALA A 220 -6.62 0.81 1.64
N LEU A 221 -6.68 0.26 0.45
CA LEU A 221 -7.60 0.62 -0.61
C LEU A 221 -8.79 -0.36 -0.61
N ASP A 222 -9.69 -0.25 -1.60
CA ASP A 222 -10.79 -1.20 -1.72
C ASP A 222 -10.24 -2.62 -1.96
N GLY A 223 -10.81 -3.58 -1.27
CA GLY A 223 -10.34 -4.95 -1.24
C GLY A 223 -11.32 -5.94 -1.87
N GLY A 224 -11.16 -7.22 -1.52
CA GLY A 224 -12.00 -8.30 -2.01
C GLY A 224 -11.99 -8.39 -3.55
N PRO A 225 -13.17 -8.48 -4.20
CA PRO A 225 -13.25 -8.55 -5.66
C PRO A 225 -12.72 -7.32 -6.41
N SER A 226 -12.57 -6.18 -5.74
CA SER A 226 -11.97 -4.98 -6.33
C SER A 226 -10.45 -5.05 -6.46
N THR A 227 -9.77 -5.94 -5.72
CA THR A 227 -8.32 -6.09 -5.71
C THR A 227 -7.79 -6.45 -7.09
N GLN A 228 -7.01 -5.54 -7.70
CA GLN A 228 -6.44 -5.67 -9.04
C GLN A 228 -5.11 -4.93 -9.13
N MET A 229 -4.17 -5.44 -9.91
CA MET A 229 -2.97 -4.72 -10.31
C MET A 229 -2.61 -5.07 -11.75
N TYR A 230 -2.21 -4.07 -12.51
CA TYR A 230 -1.68 -4.25 -13.86
C TYR A 230 -0.42 -3.41 -14.05
N ALA A 231 0.59 -3.95 -14.69
CA ALA A 231 1.75 -3.21 -15.16
C ALA A 231 2.27 -3.77 -16.49
N GLU A 232 2.68 -2.87 -17.37
CA GLU A 232 3.36 -3.20 -18.61
C GLU A 232 4.37 -2.10 -18.93
N TYR A 233 5.62 -2.31 -18.53
CA TYR A 233 6.69 -1.34 -18.72
C TYR A 233 8.05 -2.02 -18.74
N LYS A 234 8.83 -1.88 -19.82
CA LYS A 234 10.08 -2.63 -20.02
C LYS A 234 9.85 -4.13 -19.82
N ASP A 235 10.62 -4.77 -18.94
CA ASP A 235 10.50 -6.19 -18.61
C ASP A 235 9.44 -6.48 -17.55
N LEU A 236 8.85 -5.44 -16.94
CA LEU A 236 7.80 -5.59 -15.93
C LEU A 236 6.47 -5.94 -16.60
N LYS A 237 5.93 -7.10 -16.23
CA LYS A 237 4.59 -7.55 -16.63
C LYS A 237 3.86 -8.06 -15.40
N ILE A 238 2.77 -7.39 -15.02
CA ILE A 238 1.86 -7.79 -13.95
C ILE A 238 0.45 -7.79 -14.51
N ASP A 239 -0.30 -8.86 -14.27
CA ASP A 239 -1.72 -8.96 -14.61
C ASP A 239 -2.43 -9.73 -13.51
N ILE A 240 -2.88 -9.01 -12.49
CA ILE A 240 -3.66 -9.53 -11.36
C ILE A 240 -5.09 -9.05 -11.53
N PRO A 241 -6.00 -9.88 -12.07
CA PRO A 241 -7.36 -9.49 -12.35
C PRO A 241 -8.20 -9.39 -11.07
N GLY A 242 -9.20 -8.51 -11.11
CA GLY A 242 -10.25 -8.45 -10.09
C GLY A 242 -11.47 -9.29 -10.45
N GLY A 243 -12.44 -9.33 -9.54
CA GLY A 243 -13.75 -9.96 -9.79
C GLY A 243 -14.69 -9.08 -10.61
N TRP A 244 -14.41 -7.77 -10.70
CA TRP A 244 -15.22 -6.80 -11.45
C TRP A 244 -14.43 -5.52 -11.79
N GLY A 245 -15.02 -4.69 -12.66
CA GLY A 245 -14.50 -3.35 -12.94
C GLY A 245 -14.73 -2.38 -11.79
N VAL A 246 -13.83 -1.41 -11.63
CA VAL A 246 -13.83 -0.39 -10.56
C VAL A 246 -13.98 1.02 -11.14
N PRO A 247 -14.53 2.00 -10.39
CA PRO A 247 -14.72 3.37 -10.89
C PRO A 247 -13.43 4.18 -10.92
N ASN A 248 -12.47 3.87 -10.08
CA ASN A 248 -11.22 4.61 -9.99
C ASN A 248 -10.05 3.72 -9.62
N GLY A 249 -8.85 4.21 -9.86
CA GLY A 249 -7.59 3.54 -9.56
C GLY A 249 -6.48 4.52 -9.27
N VAL A 250 -5.30 3.95 -9.02
CA VAL A 250 -4.05 4.70 -8.80
C VAL A 250 -3.07 4.26 -9.87
N GLY A 251 -2.64 5.18 -10.72
CA GLY A 251 -1.74 4.94 -11.86
C GLY A 251 -0.35 5.51 -11.64
N VAL A 252 0.66 4.82 -12.17
CA VAL A 252 2.07 5.22 -12.13
C VAL A 252 2.48 5.77 -13.50
N PHE A 253 3.12 6.94 -13.50
CA PHE A 253 3.58 7.63 -14.70
C PHE A 253 5.04 8.06 -14.54
N LYS A 254 5.81 8.07 -15.62
CA LYS A 254 7.13 8.69 -15.62
C LYS A 254 6.99 10.22 -15.56
N ARG A 255 7.81 10.87 -14.74
CA ARG A 255 7.89 12.34 -14.78
C ARG A 255 8.56 12.76 -16.09
N ARG A 256 8.10 13.85 -16.65
CA ARG A 256 8.70 14.49 -17.82
C ARG A 256 9.75 15.48 -17.39
#